data_937b169e9ec9d60bfd0666834f789e7b
#
_entry.id   937b169e9ec9d60bfd0666834f789e7b
#
_cell.length_a   1.000
_cell.length_b   1.000
_cell.length_c   1.000
_cell.angle_alpha   90.00
_cell.angle_beta   90.00
_cell.angle_gamma   90.00
#
_symmetry.space_group_name_H-M   'P 1'
#
loop_
_entity.id
_entity.type
_entity.pdbx_description
1 polymer ?
#
loop_
_entity_poly.entity_id
_entity_poly.type
_entity_poly.pdbx_seq_one_letter_code
_entity_poly.pdbx_strand_id
1 'polypeptide(L)'
;MQTKIVLFNQNDVEKVWPLAVEMIQLACDTNGGFDAKDVLAACKKGTFQLWLIVGDNDKVYASVVTEVRNYPKIKVCDIKITTGVMYKRWFHHIDDIAAWAKEQGCKKMEVFAR
;
A
#
# COMPACT_ATOMS: atom_id res chain seq x y z
N MET A 1 18.84 -11.31 -5.49
CA MET A 1 17.46 -11.56 -5.05
C MET A 1 16.54 -10.58 -5.73
N GLN A 2 15.45 -11.09 -6.28
CA GLN A 2 14.45 -10.25 -6.91
C GLN A 2 13.22 -10.11 -6.04
N THR A 3 12.61 -8.96 -6.13
CA THR A 3 11.34 -8.69 -5.48
C THR A 3 10.30 -8.35 -6.53
N LYS A 4 9.04 -8.53 -6.17
CA LYS A 4 7.93 -8.10 -7.02
C LYS A 4 6.87 -7.44 -6.16
N ILE A 5 6.12 -6.54 -6.77
CA ILE A 5 5.01 -5.88 -6.11
C ILE A 5 3.70 -6.45 -6.63
N VAL A 6 2.75 -6.69 -5.72
CA VAL A 6 1.45 -7.24 -6.06
C VAL A 6 0.37 -6.36 -5.46
N LEU A 7 -0.58 -5.94 -6.30
CA LEU A 7 -1.78 -5.26 -5.85
C LEU A 7 -2.87 -6.31 -5.64
N PHE A 8 -3.45 -6.33 -4.44
CA PHE A 8 -4.53 -7.26 -4.14
C PHE A 8 -5.87 -6.56 -4.32
N ASN A 9 -6.80 -7.22 -5.00
CA ASN A 9 -8.12 -6.66 -5.13
C ASN A 9 -8.87 -6.78 -3.80
N GLN A 10 -9.95 -6.02 -3.65
CA GLN A 10 -10.67 -5.94 -2.38
C GLN A 10 -11.21 -7.28 -1.88
N ASN A 11 -11.44 -8.23 -2.77
CA ASN A 11 -11.95 -9.54 -2.37
C ASN A 11 -10.87 -10.47 -1.85
N ASP A 12 -9.60 -10.20 -2.17
CA ASP A 12 -8.48 -11.05 -1.79
C ASP A 12 -7.70 -10.50 -0.59
N VAL A 13 -7.94 -9.26 -0.19
CA VAL A 13 -7.19 -8.62 0.89
C VAL A 13 -7.24 -9.43 2.18
N GLU A 14 -8.40 -9.93 2.55
CA GLU A 14 -8.56 -10.68 3.80
C GLU A 14 -7.71 -11.94 3.83
N LYS A 15 -7.54 -12.59 2.68
CA LYS A 15 -6.75 -13.82 2.56
C LYS A 15 -5.27 -13.59 2.83
N VAL A 16 -4.76 -12.43 2.44
CA VAL A 16 -3.34 -12.12 2.60
C VAL A 16 -3.04 -11.25 3.81
N TRP A 17 -4.10 -10.79 4.51
CA TRP A 17 -3.98 -9.89 5.64
C TRP A 17 -3.02 -10.38 6.72
N PRO A 18 -3.03 -11.68 7.10
CA PRO A 18 -2.09 -12.16 8.12
C PRO A 18 -0.62 -11.92 7.77
N LEU A 19 -0.28 -11.78 6.49
CA LEU A 19 1.09 -11.55 6.05
C LEU A 19 1.52 -10.09 6.24
N ALA A 20 0.58 -9.18 6.39
CA ALA A 20 0.85 -7.74 6.42
C ALA A 20 0.45 -7.06 7.72
N VAL A 21 -0.41 -7.68 8.52
CA VAL A 21 -1.06 -7.02 9.65
C VAL A 21 -0.07 -6.46 10.67
N GLU A 22 0.99 -7.20 11.00
CA GLU A 22 1.94 -6.74 12.02
C GLU A 22 2.67 -5.48 11.57
N MET A 23 3.14 -5.45 10.32
CA MET A 23 3.87 -4.28 9.85
C MET A 23 2.93 -3.09 9.64
N ILE A 24 1.69 -3.33 9.25
CA ILE A 24 0.71 -2.26 9.12
C ILE A 24 0.33 -1.70 10.50
N GLN A 25 0.11 -2.58 11.50
CA GLN A 25 -0.21 -2.11 12.84
C GLN A 25 0.93 -1.30 13.44
N LEU A 26 2.17 -1.72 13.20
CA LEU A 26 3.34 -0.97 13.67
C LEU A 26 3.37 0.44 13.06
N ALA A 27 3.08 0.55 11.78
CA ALA A 27 3.00 1.86 11.12
C ALA A 27 1.86 2.69 11.68
N CYS A 28 0.71 2.09 11.94
CA CYS A 28 -0.44 2.78 12.54
C CYS A 28 -0.12 3.28 13.94
N ASP A 29 0.55 2.46 14.74
CA ASP A 29 0.95 2.85 16.10
C ASP A 29 1.89 4.05 16.08
N THR A 30 2.77 4.12 15.10
CA THR A 30 3.70 5.22 14.94
C THR A 30 3.00 6.52 14.51
N ASN A 31 2.05 6.40 13.60
CA ASN A 31 1.37 7.56 13.01
C ASN A 31 0.14 8.03 13.81
N GLY A 32 -0.50 7.11 14.54
CA GLY A 32 -1.55 7.45 15.48
C GLY A 32 -2.91 7.81 14.90
N GLY A 33 -3.15 7.68 13.63
CA GLY A 33 -4.40 8.09 13.01
C GLY A 33 -5.50 7.03 12.97
N PHE A 34 -5.12 5.77 12.88
CA PHE A 34 -6.06 4.66 12.77
C PHE A 34 -5.32 3.34 13.05
N ASP A 35 -6.08 2.27 13.21
CA ASP A 35 -5.56 0.93 13.48
C ASP A 35 -5.53 0.08 12.21
N ALA A 36 -4.80 -1.04 12.28
CA ALA A 36 -4.75 -2.00 11.16
C ALA A 36 -6.14 -2.49 10.77
N LYS A 37 -7.05 -2.69 11.73
CA LYS A 37 -8.41 -3.13 11.40
C LYS A 37 -9.18 -2.09 10.59
N ASP A 38 -8.90 -0.80 10.80
CA ASP A 38 -9.51 0.28 10.01
C ASP A 38 -8.98 0.22 8.58
N VAL A 39 -7.70 -0.06 8.43
CA VAL A 39 -7.08 -0.22 7.11
C VAL A 39 -7.70 -1.41 6.38
N LEU A 40 -7.85 -2.54 7.08
CA LEU A 40 -8.48 -3.73 6.49
C LEU A 40 -9.89 -3.43 6.01
N ALA A 41 -10.68 -2.77 6.85
CA ALA A 41 -12.06 -2.42 6.48
C ALA A 41 -12.09 -1.54 5.23
N ALA A 42 -11.20 -0.55 5.14
CA ALA A 42 -11.13 0.35 3.99
C ALA A 42 -10.68 -0.38 2.71
N CYS A 43 -9.74 -1.33 2.85
CA CYS A 43 -9.31 -2.15 1.72
C CYS A 43 -10.44 -3.05 1.22
N LYS A 44 -11.21 -3.62 2.11
CA LYS A 44 -12.34 -4.48 1.75
C LYS A 44 -13.45 -3.70 1.05
N LYS A 45 -13.59 -2.42 1.37
CA LYS A 45 -14.55 -1.54 0.70
C LYS A 45 -14.05 -1.00 -0.63
N GLY A 46 -12.76 -1.18 -0.92
CA GLY A 46 -12.17 -0.63 -2.13
C GLY A 46 -11.71 0.82 -1.99
N THR A 47 -11.85 1.42 -0.81
CA THR A 47 -11.41 2.80 -0.56
C THR A 47 -9.89 2.88 -0.55
N PHE A 48 -9.24 1.90 0.08
CA PHE A 48 -7.79 1.78 0.08
C PHE A 48 -7.38 0.60 -0.78
N GLN A 49 -6.16 0.64 -1.30
CA GLN A 49 -5.55 -0.47 -2.03
C GLN A 49 -4.41 -1.02 -1.19
N LEU A 50 -4.31 -2.34 -1.13
CA LEU A 50 -3.24 -3.04 -0.44
C LEU A 50 -2.24 -3.60 -1.44
N TRP A 51 -0.99 -3.25 -1.25
CA TRP A 51 0.14 -3.74 -2.05
C TRP A 51 1.08 -4.48 -1.13
N LEU A 52 1.60 -5.61 -1.59
CA LEU A 52 2.67 -6.32 -0.90
C LEU A 52 3.86 -6.43 -1.82
N ILE A 53 5.04 -6.28 -1.25
CA ILE A 53 6.30 -6.49 -1.97
C ILE A 53 6.89 -7.78 -1.42
N VAL A 54 7.02 -8.76 -2.30
CA VAL A 54 7.44 -10.10 -1.93
C VAL A 54 8.74 -10.46 -2.64
N GLY A 55 9.54 -11.28 -2.01
CA GLY A 55 10.77 -11.79 -2.57
C GLY A 55 10.71 -13.28 -2.74
N ASP A 56 11.88 -13.90 -2.72
CA ASP A 56 12.00 -15.34 -2.87
C ASP A 56 11.25 -16.07 -1.74
N ASN A 57 10.67 -17.22 -2.07
CA ASN A 57 9.92 -18.05 -1.12
C ASN A 57 8.70 -17.33 -0.54
N ASP A 58 8.15 -16.38 -1.31
CA ASP A 58 6.95 -15.63 -0.92
C ASP A 58 7.13 -14.82 0.37
N LYS A 59 8.38 -14.51 0.72
CA LYS A 59 8.66 -13.68 1.89
C LYS A 59 8.18 -12.26 1.63
N VAL A 60 7.40 -11.71 2.55
CA VAL A 60 6.90 -10.33 2.45
C VAL A 60 7.93 -9.38 3.05
N TYR A 61 8.45 -8.48 2.23
CA TYR A 61 9.40 -7.46 2.66
C TYR A 61 8.74 -6.16 3.08
N ALA A 62 7.62 -5.83 2.45
CA ALA A 62 6.99 -4.54 2.70
C ALA A 62 5.52 -4.57 2.35
N SER A 63 4.80 -3.62 2.90
CA SER A 63 3.42 -3.37 2.54
C SER A 63 3.24 -1.88 2.26
N VAL A 64 2.45 -1.56 1.25
CA VAL A 64 2.09 -0.19 0.90
C VAL A 64 0.58 -0.12 0.84
N VAL A 65 0.02 0.94 1.40
CA VAL A 65 -1.42 1.19 1.35
C VAL A 65 -1.63 2.53 0.65
N THR A 66 -2.46 2.53 -0.37
CA THR A 66 -2.76 3.73 -1.15
C THR A 66 -4.25 4.04 -1.11
N GLU A 67 -4.57 5.28 -1.42
CA GLU A 67 -5.96 5.72 -1.59
C GLU A 67 -6.01 6.64 -2.80
N VAL A 68 -6.96 6.39 -3.71
CA VAL A 68 -7.21 7.31 -4.83
C VAL A 68 -8.28 8.31 -4.40
N ARG A 69 -7.92 9.58 -4.38
CA ARG A 69 -8.83 10.66 -3.98
C ARG A 69 -9.27 11.44 -5.19
N ASN A 70 -10.56 11.70 -5.26
CA ASN A 70 -11.16 12.46 -6.37
C ASN A 70 -11.48 13.87 -5.88
N TYR A 71 -10.70 14.82 -6.35
CA TYR A 71 -10.99 16.25 -6.15
C TYR A 71 -11.73 16.78 -7.38
N PRO A 72 -12.40 17.92 -7.27
CA PRO A 72 -13.18 18.43 -8.42
C PRO A 72 -12.39 18.57 -9.71
N LYS A 73 -11.10 18.89 -9.63
CA LYS A 73 -10.30 19.15 -10.82
C LYS A 73 -9.24 18.10 -11.11
N ILE A 74 -8.87 17.31 -10.13
CA ILE A 74 -7.80 16.30 -10.30
C ILE A 74 -8.08 15.08 -9.45
N LYS A 75 -7.48 13.99 -9.86
CA LYS A 75 -7.44 12.74 -9.11
C LYS A 75 -6.03 12.58 -8.58
N VAL A 76 -5.91 12.19 -7.32
CA VAL A 76 -4.62 12.09 -6.63
C VAL A 76 -4.50 10.70 -6.02
N CYS A 77 -3.32 10.11 -6.11
CA CYS A 77 -3.01 8.87 -5.39
C CYS A 77 -2.22 9.21 -4.13
N ASP A 78 -2.81 8.96 -2.97
CA ASP A 78 -2.14 9.14 -1.69
C ASP A 78 -1.49 7.84 -1.27
N ILE A 79 -0.21 7.87 -0.92
CA ILE A 79 0.44 6.74 -0.25
C ILE A 79 0.24 6.96 1.24
N LYS A 80 -0.65 6.18 1.83
CA LYS A 80 -1.03 6.30 3.24
C LYS A 80 -0.03 5.67 4.18
N ILE A 81 0.46 4.49 3.80
CA ILE A 81 1.36 3.69 4.62
C ILE A 81 2.41 3.09 3.71
N THR A 82 3.66 3.17 4.15
CA THR A 82 4.77 2.44 3.55
C THR A 82 5.55 1.86 4.72
N THR A 83 5.58 0.56 4.82
CA THR A 83 6.21 -0.11 5.96
C THR A 83 6.89 -1.39 5.49
N GLY A 84 7.99 -1.72 6.13
CA GLY A 84 8.71 -2.94 5.78
C GLY A 84 10.17 -2.87 6.15
N VAL A 85 10.92 -3.88 5.69
CA VAL A 85 12.35 -4.02 5.93
C VAL A 85 13.11 -4.01 4.61
N MET A 86 14.42 -3.73 4.68
CA MET A 86 15.31 -3.78 3.52
C MET A 86 14.86 -2.86 2.39
N TYR A 87 14.52 -1.65 2.76
CA TYR A 87 13.99 -0.60 1.90
C TYR A 87 14.71 -0.47 0.54
N LYS A 88 16.03 -0.54 0.53
CA LYS A 88 16.80 -0.36 -0.71
C LYS A 88 16.54 -1.45 -1.75
N ARG A 89 16.02 -2.58 -1.31
CA ARG A 89 15.75 -3.70 -2.23
C ARG A 89 14.42 -3.58 -2.94
N TRP A 90 13.52 -2.74 -2.44
CA TRP A 90 12.17 -2.71 -2.99
C TRP A 90 11.63 -1.31 -3.28
N PHE A 91 12.28 -0.24 -2.84
CA PHE A 91 11.67 1.09 -2.98
C PHE A 91 11.43 1.47 -4.45
N HIS A 92 12.18 0.88 -5.39
CA HIS A 92 11.98 1.12 -6.82
C HIS A 92 10.59 0.71 -7.29
N HIS A 93 9.90 -0.17 -6.56
CA HIS A 93 8.53 -0.57 -6.89
C HIS A 93 7.52 0.57 -6.67
N ILE A 94 7.92 1.65 -6.02
CA ILE A 94 7.07 2.84 -5.94
C ILE A 94 6.76 3.36 -7.36
N ASP A 95 7.69 3.17 -8.29
CA ASP A 95 7.45 3.54 -9.68
C ASP A 95 6.33 2.70 -10.31
N ASP A 96 6.16 1.46 -9.88
CA ASP A 96 5.06 0.61 -10.34
C ASP A 96 3.72 1.14 -9.84
N ILE A 97 3.70 1.63 -8.60
CA ILE A 97 2.50 2.26 -8.04
C ILE A 97 2.18 3.54 -8.80
N ALA A 98 3.21 4.33 -9.12
CA ALA A 98 3.03 5.56 -9.90
C ALA A 98 2.45 5.28 -11.28
N ALA A 99 2.93 4.23 -11.95
CA ALA A 99 2.40 3.83 -13.25
C ALA A 99 0.93 3.41 -13.15
N TRP A 100 0.60 2.62 -12.13
CA TRP A 100 -0.78 2.21 -11.88
C TRP A 100 -1.67 3.43 -11.61
N ALA A 101 -1.21 4.37 -10.78
CA ALA A 101 -1.96 5.57 -10.45
C ALA A 101 -2.27 6.39 -11.71
N LYS A 102 -1.28 6.50 -12.60
CA LYS A 102 -1.46 7.20 -13.87
C LYS A 102 -2.53 6.52 -14.72
N GLU A 103 -2.54 5.19 -14.75
CA GLU A 103 -3.58 4.42 -15.44
C GLU A 103 -4.96 4.68 -14.87
N GLN A 104 -5.04 4.94 -13.56
CA GLN A 104 -6.31 5.27 -12.90
C GLN A 104 -6.72 6.73 -13.14
N GLY A 105 -5.92 7.50 -13.86
CA GLY A 105 -6.22 8.90 -14.15
C GLY A 105 -5.69 9.89 -13.12
N CYS A 106 -4.83 9.43 -12.20
CA CYS A 106 -4.27 10.33 -11.21
C CYS A 106 -3.28 11.30 -11.85
N LYS A 107 -3.35 12.56 -11.46
CA LYS A 107 -2.46 13.61 -11.96
C LYS A 107 -1.25 13.79 -11.08
N LYS A 108 -1.29 13.34 -9.84
CA LYS A 108 -0.12 13.37 -8.97
C LYS A 108 -0.24 12.32 -7.86
N MET A 109 0.90 12.08 -7.22
CA MET A 109 0.98 11.22 -6.05
C MET A 109 1.40 12.06 -4.86
N GLU A 110 0.80 11.77 -3.70
CA GLU A 110 1.18 12.39 -2.45
C GLU A 110 1.58 11.28 -1.47
N VAL A 111 2.54 11.58 -0.61
CA VAL A 111 3.03 10.63 0.38
C VAL A 111 2.86 11.28 1.75
N PHE A 112 2.12 10.61 2.63
CA PHE A 112 2.08 10.99 4.03
C PHE A 112 3.23 10.26 4.72
N ALA A 113 4.43 10.74 4.50
CA ALA A 113 5.63 10.14 5.05
C ALA A 113 5.91 10.66 6.44
N ARG A 114 6.39 9.77 7.24
CA ARG A 114 6.94 10.10 8.52
C ARG A 114 8.30 9.51 8.69
#